data_0f27b3e2cf9191aabe5bc14050c9674d
#
_entry.id   0f27b3e2cf9191aabe5bc14050c9674d
#
_cell.length_a   1.000
_cell.length_b   1.000
_cell.length_c   1.000
_cell.angle_alpha   90.00
_cell.angle_beta   90.00
_cell.angle_gamma   90.00
#
_symmetry.space_group_name_H-M   'P 1'
#
loop_
_entity.id
_entity.type
_entity.pdbx_description
1 polymer ?
#
loop_
_entity_poly.entity_id
_entity_poly.type
_entity_poly.pdbx_seq_one_letter_code
_entity_poly.pdbx_strand_id
1 'polypeptide(L)'
;MEIRPHRIINRRKTKSIKLGNVIVGGESNISVQSMTNTLTTNVKKTVEQINSLEEAGADIVRVSCPDEESTKALKNIIKDVKVPIVADIHFHYKRAIEAAKMGASCLRINPGNIGSNERVLEVVKAAKDNNCSIRVG
;
A
#
# COMPACT_ATOMS: atom_id res chain seq x y z
N MET A 1 -33.77 13.93 23.23
CA MET A 1 -32.62 13.29 22.58
C MET A 1 -31.37 13.65 23.37
N GLU A 2 -30.85 12.74 24.15
CA GLU A 2 -29.61 12.99 24.86
C GLU A 2 -28.45 13.07 23.86
N ILE A 3 -27.90 14.24 23.70
CA ILE A 3 -26.68 14.43 22.93
C ILE A 3 -25.56 13.85 23.80
N ARG A 4 -24.89 12.79 23.32
CA ARG A 4 -23.72 12.25 24.01
C ARG A 4 -22.70 13.35 24.29
N PRO A 5 -22.19 13.46 25.52
CA PRO A 5 -21.24 14.51 25.85
C PRO A 5 -20.05 14.48 24.91
N HIS A 6 -19.68 15.65 24.40
CA HIS A 6 -18.56 15.79 23.48
C HIS A 6 -17.26 15.36 24.19
N ARG A 7 -16.68 14.25 23.78
CA ARG A 7 -15.39 13.82 24.30
C ARG A 7 -14.27 14.58 23.58
N ILE A 8 -13.54 15.37 24.31
CA ILE A 8 -12.27 15.92 23.83
C ILE A 8 -11.26 14.79 23.87
N ILE A 9 -10.87 14.29 22.71
CA ILE A 9 -9.83 13.26 22.59
C ILE A 9 -8.53 13.95 22.22
N ASN A 10 -7.59 13.96 23.16
CA ASN A 10 -6.23 14.40 22.90
C ASN A 10 -5.51 13.36 22.05
N ARG A 11 -5.36 13.62 20.77
CA ARG A 11 -4.65 12.72 19.84
C ARG A 11 -3.17 13.07 19.78
N ARG A 12 -2.34 12.04 19.76
CA ARG A 12 -0.91 12.18 19.50
C ARG A 12 -0.71 12.80 18.12
N LYS A 13 0.15 13.81 18.03
CA LYS A 13 0.58 14.36 16.74
C LYS A 13 1.45 13.32 16.01
N THR A 14 1.07 12.96 14.81
CA THR A 14 1.81 12.06 13.94
C THR A 14 2.44 12.82 12.77
N LYS A 15 3.49 12.25 12.22
CA LYS A 15 4.05 12.77 10.96
C LYS A 15 3.16 12.35 9.79
N SER A 16 3.04 13.20 8.79
CA SER A 16 2.39 12.85 7.53
C SER A 16 3.36 12.12 6.60
N ILE A 17 2.86 11.12 5.89
CA ILE A 17 3.58 10.42 4.83
C ILE A 17 2.75 10.40 3.56
N LYS A 18 3.41 10.21 2.43
CA LYS A 18 2.74 10.13 1.14
C LYS A 18 2.65 8.69 0.65
N LEU A 19 1.45 8.30 0.21
CA LEU A 19 1.22 7.14 -0.63
C LEU A 19 0.79 7.65 -2.01
N GLY A 20 1.73 7.77 -2.94
CA GLY A 20 1.42 8.44 -4.18
C GLY A 20 0.92 9.87 -3.94
N ASN A 21 -0.30 10.17 -4.37
CA ASN A 21 -0.96 11.45 -4.17
C ASN A 21 -1.81 11.54 -2.89
N VAL A 22 -1.90 10.47 -2.12
CA VAL A 22 -2.68 10.43 -0.86
C VAL A 22 -1.75 10.67 0.33
N ILE A 23 -2.12 11.62 1.18
CA ILE A 23 -1.38 11.92 2.41
C ILE A 23 -2.04 11.19 3.57
N VAL A 24 -1.24 10.47 4.35
CA VAL A 24 -1.68 9.71 5.53
C VAL A 24 -0.96 10.22 6.77
N GLY A 25 -1.68 10.38 7.86
CA GLY A 25 -1.14 10.90 9.12
C GLY A 25 -1.12 12.42 9.21
N GLY A 26 -0.57 12.96 10.27
CA GLY A 26 -0.63 14.38 10.57
C GLY A 26 -2.08 14.85 10.77
N GLU A 27 -2.43 15.95 10.11
CA GLU A 27 -3.78 16.52 10.13
C GLU A 27 -4.56 16.22 8.83
N SER A 28 -4.09 15.23 8.03
CA SER A 28 -4.75 14.84 6.81
C SER A 28 -6.11 14.18 7.06
N ASN A 29 -6.97 14.21 6.06
CA ASN A 29 -8.25 13.51 6.11
C ASN A 29 -8.04 11.99 6.27
N ILE A 30 -9.04 11.32 6.82
CA ILE A 30 -9.05 9.86 6.91
C ILE A 30 -9.19 9.30 5.48
N SER A 31 -8.24 8.44 5.09
CA SER A 31 -8.28 7.74 3.82
C SER A 31 -8.96 6.38 3.96
N VAL A 32 -9.69 5.98 2.93
CA VAL A 32 -10.37 4.69 2.84
C VAL A 32 -9.53 3.75 2.00
N GLN A 33 -9.13 2.63 2.58
CA GLN A 33 -8.39 1.59 1.87
C GLN A 33 -9.25 0.34 1.73
N SER A 34 -9.22 -0.26 0.54
CA SER A 34 -9.75 -1.58 0.28
C SER A 34 -8.67 -2.50 -0.28
N MET A 35 -9.01 -3.75 -0.54
CA MET A 35 -8.09 -4.77 -1.03
C MET A 35 -8.74 -5.58 -2.15
N THR A 36 -7.96 -5.92 -3.18
CA THR A 36 -8.42 -6.85 -4.21
C THR A 36 -8.45 -8.29 -3.69
N ASN A 37 -9.36 -9.09 -4.26
CA ASN A 37 -9.45 -10.53 -4.01
C ASN A 37 -9.26 -11.35 -5.29
N THR A 38 -8.79 -10.70 -6.36
CA THR A 38 -8.44 -11.35 -7.62
C THR A 38 -7.02 -11.91 -7.56
N LEU A 39 -6.70 -12.84 -8.45
CA LEU A 39 -5.31 -13.20 -8.70
C LEU A 39 -4.60 -12.01 -9.33
N THR A 40 -3.53 -11.53 -8.71
CA THR A 40 -2.79 -10.35 -9.16
C THR A 40 -2.21 -10.54 -10.56
N THR A 41 -1.84 -11.75 -10.93
CA THR A 41 -1.39 -12.12 -12.28
C THR A 41 -2.47 -11.97 -13.34
N ASN A 42 -3.73 -11.98 -12.95
CA ASN A 42 -4.83 -11.62 -13.85
C ASN A 42 -5.03 -10.10 -13.85
N VAL A 43 -4.18 -9.42 -14.62
CA VAL A 43 -4.13 -7.95 -14.68
C VAL A 43 -5.49 -7.34 -15.01
N LYS A 44 -6.19 -7.86 -16.00
CA LYS A 44 -7.49 -7.33 -16.44
C LYS A 44 -8.52 -7.33 -15.29
N LYS A 45 -8.73 -8.49 -14.65
CA LYS A 45 -9.68 -8.61 -13.54
C LYS A 45 -9.27 -7.77 -12.35
N THR A 46 -7.97 -7.68 -12.07
CA THR A 46 -7.46 -6.87 -10.96
C THR A 46 -7.69 -5.38 -11.21
N VAL A 47 -7.42 -4.89 -12.42
CA VAL A 47 -7.70 -3.49 -12.81
C VAL A 47 -9.19 -3.18 -12.74
N GLU A 48 -10.04 -4.06 -13.25
CA GLU A 48 -11.50 -3.91 -13.18
C GLU A 48 -11.98 -3.80 -11.73
N GLN A 49 -11.47 -4.64 -10.85
CA GLN A 49 -11.82 -4.60 -9.42
C GLN A 49 -11.31 -3.33 -8.74
N ILE A 50 -10.08 -2.89 -9.02
CA ILE A 50 -9.53 -1.65 -8.48
C ILE A 50 -10.39 -0.45 -8.89
N ASN A 51 -10.77 -0.37 -10.16
CA ASN A 51 -11.63 0.71 -10.66
C ASN A 51 -13.01 0.70 -9.97
N SER A 52 -13.60 -0.48 -9.76
CA SER A 52 -14.85 -0.61 -9.01
C SER A 52 -14.72 -0.16 -7.55
N LEU A 53 -13.60 -0.46 -6.91
CA LEU A 53 -13.31 -0.02 -5.55
C LEU A 53 -13.11 1.50 -5.48
N GLU A 54 -12.43 2.09 -6.45
CA GLU A 54 -12.28 3.55 -6.57
C GLU A 54 -13.64 4.23 -6.72
N GLU A 55 -14.50 3.75 -7.61
CA GLU A 55 -15.85 4.26 -7.81
C GLU A 55 -16.71 4.16 -6.53
N ALA A 56 -16.49 3.12 -5.72
CA ALA A 56 -17.15 2.94 -4.43
C ALA A 56 -16.58 3.83 -3.31
N GLY A 57 -15.52 4.59 -3.57
CA GLY A 57 -14.95 5.55 -2.64
C GLY A 57 -13.61 5.15 -2.00
N ALA A 58 -12.93 4.11 -2.48
CA ALA A 58 -11.59 3.78 -2.01
C ALA A 58 -10.57 4.82 -2.49
N ASP A 59 -9.76 5.33 -1.57
CA ASP A 59 -8.65 6.25 -1.84
C ASP A 59 -7.35 5.52 -2.15
N ILE A 60 -7.21 4.31 -1.61
CA ILE A 60 -6.03 3.47 -1.69
C ILE A 60 -6.48 2.02 -1.88
N VAL A 61 -5.78 1.27 -2.71
CA VAL A 61 -6.07 -0.17 -2.88
C VAL A 61 -4.82 -1.00 -2.63
N ARG A 62 -4.97 -2.05 -1.83
CA ARG A 62 -3.93 -3.03 -1.54
C ARG A 62 -4.07 -4.24 -2.45
N VAL A 63 -2.95 -4.68 -3.00
CA VAL A 63 -2.85 -5.81 -3.93
C VAL A 63 -1.82 -6.82 -3.42
N SER A 64 -2.18 -8.08 -3.40
CA SER A 64 -1.31 -9.16 -2.93
C SER A 64 -0.16 -9.42 -3.92
N CYS A 65 1.05 -9.55 -3.40
CA CYS A 65 2.26 -9.83 -4.18
C CYS A 65 3.04 -11.00 -3.58
N PRO A 66 2.50 -12.23 -3.65
CA PRO A 66 3.11 -13.39 -3.02
C PRO A 66 4.33 -13.93 -3.79
N ASP A 67 4.43 -13.65 -5.06
CA ASP A 67 5.44 -14.21 -5.97
C ASP A 67 5.95 -13.18 -6.99
N GLU A 68 6.96 -13.58 -7.76
CA GLU A 68 7.59 -12.73 -8.77
C GLU A 68 6.66 -12.37 -9.92
N GLU A 69 5.79 -13.28 -10.32
CA GLU A 69 4.83 -13.04 -11.40
C GLU A 69 3.84 -11.95 -11.00
N SER A 70 3.40 -11.97 -9.75
CA SER A 70 2.53 -10.93 -9.19
C SER A 70 3.21 -9.56 -9.15
N THR A 71 4.48 -9.49 -8.76
CA THR A 71 5.24 -8.22 -8.76
C THR A 71 5.46 -7.70 -10.17
N LYS A 72 5.73 -8.55 -11.14
CA LYS A 72 5.82 -8.15 -12.55
C LYS A 72 4.49 -7.62 -13.08
N ALA A 73 3.39 -8.23 -12.69
CA ALA A 73 2.05 -7.79 -13.08
C ALA A 73 1.70 -6.39 -12.55
N LEU A 74 2.26 -5.99 -11.40
CA LEU A 74 2.03 -4.66 -10.81
C LEU A 74 2.29 -3.52 -11.79
N LYS A 75 3.33 -3.62 -12.60
CA LYS A 75 3.67 -2.57 -13.58
C LYS A 75 2.49 -2.26 -14.52
N ASN A 76 1.84 -3.30 -15.02
CA ASN A 76 0.70 -3.15 -15.90
C ASN A 76 -0.55 -2.69 -15.15
N ILE A 77 -0.76 -3.20 -13.95
CA ILE A 77 -1.88 -2.79 -13.09
C ILE A 77 -1.78 -1.29 -12.77
N ILE A 78 -0.63 -0.83 -12.29
CA ILE A 78 -0.41 0.56 -11.88
C ILE A 78 -0.58 1.52 -13.06
N LYS A 79 -0.18 1.11 -14.25
CA LYS A 79 -0.34 1.91 -15.48
C LYS A 79 -1.81 2.22 -15.78
N ASP A 80 -2.70 1.29 -15.49
CA ASP A 80 -4.11 1.34 -15.89
C ASP A 80 -5.06 1.78 -14.76
N VAL A 81 -4.53 2.15 -13.59
CA VAL A 81 -5.33 2.61 -12.44
C VAL A 81 -4.86 3.99 -11.97
N LYS A 82 -5.75 4.72 -11.30
CA LYS A 82 -5.47 6.08 -10.78
C LYS A 82 -5.13 6.10 -9.31
N VAL A 83 -5.74 5.22 -8.53
CA VAL A 83 -5.52 5.14 -7.07
C VAL A 83 -4.13 4.61 -6.75
N PRO A 84 -3.49 5.09 -5.66
CA PRO A 84 -2.23 4.52 -5.19
C PRO A 84 -2.38 3.04 -4.83
N ILE A 85 -1.38 2.26 -5.20
CA ILE A 85 -1.35 0.82 -4.94
C ILE A 85 -0.39 0.51 -3.81
N VAL A 86 -0.89 -0.21 -2.81
CA VAL A 86 -0.09 -0.83 -1.75
C VAL A 86 0.21 -2.27 -2.14
N ALA A 87 1.48 -2.60 -2.30
CA ALA A 87 1.91 -3.98 -2.52
C ALA A 87 1.99 -4.71 -1.17
N ASP A 88 1.19 -5.76 -1.02
CA ASP A 88 1.18 -6.59 0.18
C ASP A 88 2.19 -7.72 0.05
N ILE A 89 3.29 -7.59 0.78
CA ILE A 89 4.42 -8.52 0.75
C ILE A 89 4.30 -9.45 1.95
N HIS A 90 4.30 -10.78 1.70
CA HIS A 90 4.10 -11.75 2.77
C HIS A 90 5.41 -12.24 3.38
N PHE A 91 6.31 -12.89 2.60
CA PHE A 91 7.45 -13.60 3.17
C PHE A 91 8.80 -13.29 2.52
N HIS A 92 8.83 -12.75 1.32
CA HIS A 92 10.05 -12.65 0.55
C HIS A 92 10.48 -11.21 0.30
N TYR A 93 11.60 -10.78 0.89
CA TYR A 93 12.10 -9.40 0.78
C TYR A 93 12.35 -8.94 -0.67
N LYS A 94 12.74 -9.84 -1.57
CA LYS A 94 12.93 -9.50 -2.99
C LYS A 94 11.65 -9.03 -3.66
N ARG A 95 10.50 -9.57 -3.26
CA ARG A 95 9.18 -9.13 -3.77
C ARG A 95 8.92 -7.67 -3.40
N ALA A 96 9.33 -7.26 -2.21
CA ALA A 96 9.22 -5.85 -1.79
C ALA A 96 10.07 -4.93 -2.66
N ILE A 97 11.32 -5.30 -2.93
CA ILE A 97 12.23 -4.53 -3.78
C ILE A 97 11.69 -4.42 -5.21
N GLU A 98 11.21 -5.51 -5.76
CA GLU A 98 10.60 -5.57 -7.09
C GLU A 98 9.35 -4.68 -7.18
N ALA A 99 8.46 -4.80 -6.20
CA ALA A 99 7.22 -4.00 -6.15
C ALA A 99 7.52 -2.49 -6.10
N ALA A 100 8.51 -2.07 -5.32
CA ALA A 100 8.95 -0.67 -5.29
C ALA A 100 9.44 -0.20 -6.67
N LYS A 101 10.24 -1.01 -7.35
CA LYS A 101 10.73 -0.72 -8.70
C LYS A 101 9.63 -0.71 -9.76
N MET A 102 8.56 -1.48 -9.57
CA MET A 102 7.41 -1.53 -10.48
C MET A 102 6.46 -0.33 -10.30
N GLY A 103 6.66 0.50 -9.29
CA GLY A 103 5.90 1.73 -9.09
C GLY A 103 4.85 1.66 -7.98
N ALA A 104 4.89 0.66 -7.11
CA ALA A 104 4.02 0.63 -5.94
C ALA A 104 4.21 1.91 -5.10
N SER A 105 3.12 2.48 -4.61
CA SER A 105 3.15 3.69 -3.79
C SER A 105 3.52 3.40 -2.33
N CYS A 106 3.27 2.19 -1.89
CA CYS A 106 3.57 1.72 -0.54
C CYS A 106 3.84 0.21 -0.54
N LEU A 107 4.74 -0.21 0.32
CA LEU A 107 4.98 -1.62 0.62
C LEU A 107 4.41 -1.93 2.01
N ARG A 108 3.52 -2.90 2.09
CA ARG A 108 3.11 -3.46 3.38
C ARG A 108 3.98 -4.66 3.66
N ILE A 109 4.78 -4.59 4.70
CA ILE A 109 5.71 -5.65 5.11
C ILE A 109 5.53 -6.00 6.58
N ASN A 110 5.86 -7.25 6.92
CA ASN A 110 6.13 -7.65 8.29
C ASN A 110 7.64 -7.91 8.42
N PRO A 111 8.40 -7.05 9.12
CA PRO A 111 9.84 -7.21 9.24
C PRO A 111 10.27 -8.56 9.81
N GLY A 112 9.45 -9.16 10.67
CA GLY A 112 9.69 -10.49 11.23
C GLY A 112 9.60 -11.63 10.20
N ASN A 113 8.94 -11.41 9.06
CA ASN A 113 8.73 -12.42 8.02
C ASN A 113 9.65 -12.28 6.80
N ILE A 114 10.31 -11.15 6.63
CA ILE A 114 11.12 -10.89 5.43
C ILE A 114 12.61 -11.17 5.58
N GLY A 115 13.05 -11.53 6.76
CA GLY A 115 14.38 -12.02 7.04
C GLY A 115 15.24 -11.14 7.93
N SER A 116 16.57 -11.14 7.70
CA SER A 116 17.55 -10.44 8.53
C SER A 116 17.43 -8.92 8.45
N ASN A 117 18.09 -8.23 9.38
CA ASN A 117 18.16 -6.77 9.38
C ASN A 117 18.75 -6.20 8.08
N GLU A 118 19.73 -6.88 7.49
CA GLU A 118 20.33 -6.51 6.21
C GLU A 118 19.27 -6.52 5.09
N ARG A 119 18.42 -7.54 5.05
CA ARG A 119 17.32 -7.63 4.08
C ARG A 119 16.27 -6.54 4.28
N VAL A 120 15.95 -6.22 5.53
CA VAL A 120 15.06 -5.10 5.84
C VAL A 120 15.66 -3.78 5.34
N LEU A 121 16.97 -3.57 5.55
CA LEU A 121 17.68 -2.38 5.06
C LEU A 121 17.67 -2.28 3.53
N GLU A 122 17.82 -3.39 2.83
CA GLU A 122 17.70 -3.42 1.36
C GLU A 122 16.29 -3.00 0.89
N VAL A 123 15.24 -3.46 1.59
CA VAL A 123 13.87 -3.06 1.29
C VAL A 123 13.66 -1.56 1.56
N VAL A 124 14.14 -1.06 2.68
CA VAL A 124 14.05 0.37 3.02
C VAL A 124 14.76 1.23 1.98
N LYS A 125 15.95 0.81 1.56
CA LYS A 125 16.70 1.50 0.50
C LYS A 125 15.93 1.54 -0.82
N ALA A 126 15.42 0.39 -1.27
CA ALA A 126 14.64 0.31 -2.50
C ALA A 126 13.36 1.17 -2.44
N ALA A 127 12.68 1.17 -1.31
CA ALA A 127 11.51 2.04 -1.11
C ALA A 127 11.88 3.52 -1.20
N LYS A 128 12.95 3.93 -0.54
CA LYS A 128 13.44 5.31 -0.57
C LYS A 128 13.86 5.75 -1.97
N ASP A 129 14.59 4.91 -2.70
CA ASP A 129 15.06 5.20 -4.06
C ASP A 129 13.90 5.29 -5.07
N ASN A 130 12.75 4.72 -4.79
CA ASN A 130 11.57 4.72 -5.65
C ASN A 130 10.39 5.54 -5.11
N ASN A 131 10.61 6.43 -4.15
CA ASN A 131 9.56 7.25 -3.52
C ASN A 131 8.36 6.43 -3.02
N CYS A 132 8.63 5.27 -2.48
CA CYS A 132 7.65 4.33 -1.97
C CYS A 132 7.64 4.38 -0.44
N SER A 133 6.50 4.53 0.18
CA SER A 133 6.37 4.48 1.63
C SER A 133 6.31 3.03 2.12
N ILE A 134 6.49 2.83 3.42
CA ILE A 134 6.44 1.51 4.05
C ILE A 134 5.37 1.50 5.14
N ARG A 135 4.57 0.44 5.13
CA ARG A 135 3.64 0.10 6.19
C ARG A 135 4.13 -1.17 6.89
N VAL A 136 4.31 -1.09 8.17
CA VAL A 136 4.64 -2.23 9.03
C VAL A 136 3.34 -2.83 9.56
N GLY A 137 3.19 -4.12 9.34
CA GLY A 137 1.97 -4.84 9.73
C GLY A 137 2.22 -6.25 10.22
#